data_f3cfeefd54862fa70743f2fb0bcdf47b
#
_entry.id   f3cfeefd54862fa70743f2fb0bcdf47b
#
_cell.length_a   1.000
_cell.length_b   1.000
_cell.length_c   1.000
_cell.angle_alpha   90.00
_cell.angle_beta   90.00
_cell.angle_gamma   90.00
#
_symmetry.space_group_name_H-M   'P 1'
#
loop_
_entity.id
_entity.type
_entity.pdbx_description
1 polymer ?
#
loop_
_entity_poly.entity_id
_entity_poly.type
_entity_poly.pdbx_seq_one_letter_code
_entity_poly.pdbx_strand_id
1 'polypeptide(L)'
;MKQTVTSKRELEIVLLEQKRETTNQSKELLCPRQEESLIDLDSPQAQVVIGVRRSGKSTLCFQTLRNAGKTFAYVNFDDERLAGVGTAQLNDVLEVLYKVYGEFSHLFLDEIQDIEGWPLFVNRLLRQKMHVILTGSNAKLLSSDLATHLTGRSSEVSLYPFSFGEYCTMKAVDTHTMTTDKIAFRRAAFDDYALRGGFPELMHVKDGRRYVTDLVDNILRRDIEQRYHITYTAEFEALAHHLLNVSPTVVVTKDLAGTFSFKSAHTVANYIQYLKQAYLLVGVKKFSAKSKVRATQEKVYAVDVALMNQREDAYAGENLGWRLETLVLSHLIRKCKMEGWDVYYLSERYGECDFVVCCGNRVVQCIQVSYDISAYKTRKRELNGLMLAAKRTGCDDLLLLTDHHYEDMDDRGRTIKIRPVYEWTLEDE
;
A
#
# COMPACT_ATOMS: atom_id res chain seq x y z
N MET A 1 -18.91 -21.61 20.30
CA MET A 1 -20.12 -20.78 20.06
C MET A 1 -19.70 -19.33 20.23
N LYS A 2 -19.66 -18.54 19.14
CA LYS A 2 -19.42 -17.10 19.22
C LYS A 2 -20.63 -16.46 19.91
N GLN A 3 -20.43 -15.79 21.04
CA GLN A 3 -21.48 -15.00 21.69
C GLN A 3 -21.74 -13.78 20.79
N THR A 4 -22.80 -13.84 20.00
CA THR A 4 -23.22 -12.73 19.14
C THR A 4 -23.87 -11.68 20.03
N VAL A 5 -23.50 -10.43 19.88
CA VAL A 5 -24.16 -9.30 20.55
C VAL A 5 -25.63 -9.30 20.17
N THR A 6 -26.49 -9.57 21.14
CA THR A 6 -27.95 -9.70 20.94
C THR A 6 -28.72 -8.54 21.57
N SER A 7 -28.07 -7.70 22.40
CA SER A 7 -28.74 -6.62 23.12
C SER A 7 -28.00 -5.28 23.01
N LYS A 8 -28.77 -4.17 23.08
CA LYS A 8 -28.17 -2.81 23.13
C LYS A 8 -27.24 -2.62 24.34
N ARG A 9 -27.44 -3.36 25.43
CA ARG A 9 -26.57 -3.31 26.61
C ARG A 9 -25.20 -3.92 26.35
N GLU A 10 -25.13 -5.01 25.62
CA GLU A 10 -23.86 -5.64 25.20
C GLU A 10 -23.13 -4.73 24.22
N LEU A 11 -23.82 -4.15 23.24
CA LEU A 11 -23.27 -3.11 22.34
C LEU A 11 -22.66 -1.95 23.13
N GLU A 12 -23.36 -1.44 24.15
CA GLU A 12 -22.88 -0.34 25.00
C GLU A 12 -21.58 -0.69 25.70
N ILE A 13 -21.47 -1.91 26.25
CA ILE A 13 -20.23 -2.36 26.90
C ILE A 13 -19.07 -2.39 25.91
N VAL A 14 -19.28 -3.01 24.73
CA VAL A 14 -18.24 -3.09 23.70
C VAL A 14 -17.79 -1.70 23.25
N LEU A 15 -18.72 -0.80 22.95
CA LEU A 15 -18.40 0.55 22.48
C LEU A 15 -17.74 1.42 23.56
N LEU A 16 -18.07 1.22 24.85
CA LEU A 16 -17.38 1.89 25.95
C LEU A 16 -15.93 1.39 26.10
N GLU A 17 -15.69 0.09 25.92
CA GLU A 17 -14.35 -0.47 25.96
C GLU A 17 -13.51 0.04 24.78
N GLN A 18 -14.03 0.01 23.55
CA GLN A 18 -13.36 0.56 22.38
C GLN A 18 -13.04 2.06 22.56
N LYS A 19 -13.96 2.84 23.16
CA LYS A 19 -13.70 4.26 23.49
C LYS A 19 -12.54 4.43 24.47
N ARG A 20 -12.42 3.56 25.46
CA ARG A 20 -11.29 3.60 26.43
C ARG A 20 -9.97 3.24 25.75
N GLU A 21 -9.95 2.23 24.88
CA GLU A 21 -8.77 1.82 24.11
C GLU A 21 -8.25 2.99 23.26
N THR A 22 -9.13 3.65 22.50
CA THR A 22 -8.74 4.80 21.66
C THR A 22 -8.27 6.00 22.48
N THR A 23 -8.81 6.21 23.69
CA THR A 23 -8.34 7.26 24.60
C THR A 23 -6.94 6.96 25.12
N ASN A 24 -6.60 5.70 25.38
CA ASN A 24 -5.26 5.32 25.83
C ASN A 24 -4.23 5.44 24.71
N GLN A 25 -4.54 5.03 23.49
CA GLN A 25 -3.68 5.20 22.30
C GLN A 25 -3.35 6.67 21.99
N SER A 26 -4.17 7.62 22.45
CA SER A 26 -3.93 9.06 22.23
C SER A 26 -2.65 9.59 22.88
N LYS A 27 -2.00 8.83 23.74
CA LYS A 27 -0.76 9.20 24.46
C LYS A 27 0.51 8.73 23.75
N GLU A 28 0.38 7.93 22.71
CA GLU A 28 1.52 7.41 21.96
C GLU A 28 2.03 8.45 20.95
N LEU A 29 3.36 8.46 20.73
CA LEU A 29 3.96 9.25 19.66
C LEU A 29 3.61 8.61 18.33
N LEU A 30 2.81 9.32 17.53
CA LEU A 30 2.38 8.86 16.21
C LEU A 30 3.25 9.48 15.12
N CYS A 31 3.55 8.72 14.09
CA CYS A 31 4.24 9.21 12.90
C CYS A 31 3.31 10.14 12.11
N PRO A 32 3.71 11.38 11.80
CA PRO A 32 3.01 12.18 10.80
C PRO A 32 3.03 11.47 9.45
N ARG A 33 1.89 11.42 8.76
CA ARG A 33 1.75 10.75 7.47
C ARG A 33 1.41 11.76 6.39
N GLN A 34 2.05 11.65 5.23
CA GLN A 34 1.76 12.54 4.10
C GLN A 34 0.31 12.43 3.63
N GLU A 35 -0.25 11.22 3.69
CA GLU A 35 -1.62 10.92 3.31
C GLU A 35 -2.67 11.62 4.20
N GLU A 36 -2.30 12.17 5.37
CA GLU A 36 -3.19 12.97 6.21
C GLU A 36 -3.77 14.16 5.43
N SER A 37 -2.97 14.80 4.57
CA SER A 37 -3.38 15.91 3.70
C SER A 37 -4.43 15.56 2.65
N LEU A 38 -4.59 14.27 2.34
CA LEU A 38 -5.57 13.77 1.37
C LEU A 38 -6.96 13.53 1.97
N ILE A 39 -7.07 13.54 3.30
CA ILE A 39 -8.34 13.32 4.03
C ILE A 39 -9.04 14.66 4.23
N ASP A 40 -10.12 14.92 3.49
CA ASP A 40 -10.95 16.11 3.64
C ASP A 40 -12.09 15.84 4.63
N LEU A 41 -11.88 16.25 5.91
CA LEU A 41 -12.84 16.03 6.98
C LEU A 41 -14.15 16.82 6.81
N ASP A 42 -14.15 17.90 6.07
CA ASP A 42 -15.32 18.75 5.86
C ASP A 42 -16.06 18.41 4.55
N SER A 43 -15.55 17.43 3.80
CA SER A 43 -16.17 16.93 2.58
C SER A 43 -17.57 16.31 2.84
N PRO A 44 -18.53 16.52 1.95
CA PRO A 44 -19.80 15.78 1.98
C PRO A 44 -19.66 14.31 1.55
N GLN A 45 -18.49 13.91 1.07
CA GLN A 45 -18.17 12.54 0.67
C GLN A 45 -17.62 11.74 1.85
N ALA A 46 -17.93 10.44 1.90
CA ALA A 46 -17.25 9.55 2.84
C ALA A 46 -15.75 9.48 2.52
N GLN A 47 -14.91 9.68 3.52
CA GLN A 47 -13.47 9.51 3.41
C GLN A 47 -13.12 8.04 3.65
N VAL A 48 -12.53 7.37 2.68
CA VAL A 48 -12.30 5.92 2.72
C VAL A 48 -10.80 5.65 2.70
N VAL A 49 -10.25 5.24 3.83
CA VAL A 49 -8.83 4.92 3.96
C VAL A 49 -8.64 3.42 3.78
N ILE A 50 -7.93 3.04 2.72
CA ILE A 50 -7.67 1.65 2.35
C ILE A 50 -6.16 1.37 2.33
N GLY A 51 -5.77 0.11 2.37
CA GLY A 51 -4.36 -0.29 2.35
C GLY A 51 -4.15 -1.64 3.02
N VAL A 52 -2.93 -2.14 2.94
CA VAL A 52 -2.56 -3.44 3.52
C VAL A 52 -2.87 -3.50 5.02
N ARG A 53 -3.22 -4.67 5.50
CA ARG A 53 -3.41 -4.91 6.95
C ARG A 53 -2.15 -4.48 7.70
N ARG A 54 -2.29 -3.79 8.86
CA ARG A 54 -1.19 -3.27 9.68
C ARG A 54 -0.37 -2.10 9.09
N SER A 55 -0.89 -1.41 8.07
CA SER A 55 -0.24 -0.18 7.55
C SER A 55 -0.49 1.08 8.42
N GLY A 56 -1.37 1.01 9.42
CA GLY A 56 -1.68 2.14 10.30
C GLY A 56 -2.92 2.96 9.89
N LYS A 57 -3.86 2.39 9.12
CA LYS A 57 -5.09 3.08 8.65
C LYS A 57 -5.89 3.74 9.77
N SER A 58 -6.23 2.96 10.80
CA SER A 58 -7.01 3.45 11.94
C SER A 58 -6.25 4.55 12.69
N THR A 59 -4.93 4.39 12.85
CA THR A 59 -4.04 5.38 13.46
C THR A 59 -4.05 6.69 12.69
N LEU A 60 -3.92 6.65 11.35
CA LEU A 60 -4.02 7.84 10.49
C LEU A 60 -5.36 8.56 10.70
N CYS A 61 -6.49 7.84 10.66
CA CYS A 61 -7.80 8.44 10.85
C CYS A 61 -7.95 9.10 12.25
N PHE A 62 -7.46 8.45 13.30
CA PHE A 62 -7.44 9.06 14.64
C PHE A 62 -6.59 10.31 14.72
N GLN A 63 -5.39 10.26 14.13
CA GLN A 63 -4.47 11.39 14.12
C GLN A 63 -5.09 12.58 13.37
N THR A 64 -5.63 12.38 12.18
CA THR A 64 -6.29 13.40 11.38
C THR A 64 -7.46 14.05 12.13
N LEU A 65 -8.36 13.25 12.72
CA LEU A 65 -9.49 13.76 13.51
C LEU A 65 -9.06 14.58 14.72
N ARG A 66 -8.03 14.13 15.42
CA ARG A 66 -7.49 14.81 16.62
C ARG A 66 -6.76 16.09 16.27
N ASN A 67 -5.88 16.06 15.26
CA ASN A 67 -5.14 17.24 14.82
C ASN A 67 -6.09 18.36 14.35
N ALA A 68 -7.22 18.00 13.74
CA ALA A 68 -8.26 18.93 13.34
C ALA A 68 -9.22 19.33 14.48
N GLY A 69 -9.05 18.81 15.71
CA GLY A 69 -9.92 19.11 16.84
C GLY A 69 -11.39 18.69 16.65
N LYS A 70 -11.65 17.69 15.81
CA LYS A 70 -13.02 17.23 15.52
C LYS A 70 -13.56 16.33 16.65
N THR A 71 -14.84 16.49 17.00
CA THR A 71 -15.55 15.53 17.85
C THR A 71 -15.98 14.34 17.03
N PHE A 72 -15.71 13.13 17.49
CA PHE A 72 -16.06 11.94 16.71
C PHE A 72 -16.49 10.76 17.58
N ALA A 73 -17.35 9.92 17.02
CA ALA A 73 -17.66 8.59 17.54
C ALA A 73 -16.94 7.53 16.72
N TYR A 74 -16.55 6.44 17.37
CA TYR A 74 -15.75 5.36 16.78
C TYR A 74 -16.37 4.00 17.04
N VAL A 75 -16.32 3.12 16.05
CA VAL A 75 -16.61 1.68 16.18
C VAL A 75 -15.69 0.89 15.27
N ASN A 76 -15.08 -0.18 15.83
CA ASN A 76 -14.30 -1.17 15.10
C ASN A 76 -15.13 -2.45 14.92
N PHE A 77 -15.38 -2.82 13.68
CA PHE A 77 -16.16 -4.01 13.33
C PHE A 77 -15.32 -5.31 13.23
N ASP A 78 -13.97 -5.25 13.32
CA ASP A 78 -13.12 -6.46 13.45
C ASP A 78 -13.16 -7.05 14.88
N ASP A 79 -13.90 -6.41 15.81
CA ASP A 79 -14.20 -6.95 17.14
C ASP A 79 -15.08 -8.19 17.03
N GLU A 80 -14.60 -9.33 17.55
CA GLU A 80 -15.31 -10.61 17.43
C GLU A 80 -16.69 -10.61 18.08
N ARG A 81 -16.93 -9.72 19.04
CA ARG A 81 -18.22 -9.54 19.71
C ARG A 81 -19.26 -8.92 18.79
N LEU A 82 -18.80 -8.12 17.81
CA LEU A 82 -19.65 -7.49 16.79
C LEU A 82 -19.85 -8.36 15.54
N ALA A 83 -19.26 -9.54 15.46
CA ALA A 83 -19.30 -10.42 14.28
C ALA A 83 -20.71 -10.87 13.85
N GLY A 84 -21.73 -10.64 14.67
CA GLY A 84 -23.13 -10.95 14.35
C GLY A 84 -23.98 -9.73 14.03
N VAL A 85 -23.37 -8.53 14.03
CA VAL A 85 -24.07 -7.30 13.66
C VAL A 85 -24.32 -7.31 12.16
N GLY A 86 -25.57 -7.17 11.75
CA GLY A 86 -25.97 -7.03 10.35
C GLY A 86 -26.63 -5.68 10.08
N THR A 87 -27.12 -5.50 8.87
CA THR A 87 -27.75 -4.24 8.42
C THR A 87 -28.85 -3.74 9.36
N ALA A 88 -29.66 -4.65 9.92
CA ALA A 88 -30.76 -4.30 10.80
C ALA A 88 -30.30 -3.67 12.12
N GLN A 89 -29.15 -4.10 12.63
CA GLN A 89 -28.58 -3.62 13.89
C GLN A 89 -27.72 -2.36 13.75
N LEU A 90 -27.35 -1.92 12.54
CA LEU A 90 -26.53 -0.70 12.35
C LEU A 90 -27.20 0.55 12.94
N ASN A 91 -28.53 0.59 12.99
CA ASN A 91 -29.23 1.70 13.65
C ASN A 91 -29.11 1.64 15.17
N ASP A 92 -29.11 0.45 15.75
CA ASP A 92 -28.88 0.27 17.19
C ASP A 92 -27.45 0.63 17.58
N VAL A 93 -26.47 0.29 16.72
CA VAL A 93 -25.08 0.75 16.89
C VAL A 93 -25.01 2.27 16.91
N LEU A 94 -25.66 2.97 15.97
CA LEU A 94 -25.68 4.42 15.91
C LEU A 94 -26.33 5.04 17.16
N GLU A 95 -27.46 4.50 17.64
CA GLU A 95 -28.13 4.94 18.86
C GLU A 95 -27.22 4.81 20.09
N VAL A 96 -26.54 3.67 20.21
CA VAL A 96 -25.61 3.45 21.33
C VAL A 96 -24.38 4.35 21.22
N LEU A 97 -23.88 4.63 20.00
CA LEU A 97 -22.80 5.61 19.82
C LEU A 97 -23.19 7.01 20.33
N TYR A 98 -24.40 7.50 20.04
CA TYR A 98 -24.89 8.75 20.63
C TYR A 98 -24.97 8.71 22.16
N LYS A 99 -25.38 7.56 22.73
CA LYS A 99 -25.40 7.37 24.17
C LYS A 99 -24.02 7.43 24.81
N VAL A 100 -23.01 6.80 24.15
CA VAL A 100 -21.64 6.66 24.68
C VAL A 100 -20.80 7.93 24.44
N TYR A 101 -20.94 8.58 23.29
CA TYR A 101 -20.11 9.72 22.89
C TYR A 101 -20.81 11.08 23.07
N GLY A 102 -22.14 11.10 23.19
CA GLY A 102 -22.93 12.34 23.13
C GLY A 102 -23.04 12.85 21.69
N GLU A 103 -23.04 14.18 21.51
CA GLU A 103 -23.01 14.78 20.18
C GLU A 103 -21.60 14.71 19.59
N PHE A 104 -21.53 14.35 18.32
CA PHE A 104 -20.28 14.27 17.55
C PHE A 104 -20.52 14.76 16.11
N SER A 105 -19.47 15.34 15.52
CA SER A 105 -19.51 15.86 14.14
C SER A 105 -19.11 14.81 13.11
N HIS A 106 -18.30 13.83 13.50
CA HIS A 106 -17.74 12.80 12.61
C HIS A 106 -18.03 11.41 13.14
N LEU A 107 -18.27 10.47 12.23
CA LEU A 107 -18.42 9.06 12.55
C LEU A 107 -17.29 8.27 11.88
N PHE A 108 -16.47 7.60 12.68
CA PHE A 108 -15.40 6.74 12.20
C PHE A 108 -15.78 5.28 12.34
N LEU A 109 -15.96 4.59 11.20
CA LEU A 109 -16.33 3.19 11.07
C LEU A 109 -15.10 2.40 10.59
N ASP A 110 -14.46 1.69 11.50
CA ASP A 110 -13.23 0.93 11.23
C ASP A 110 -13.58 -0.50 10.81
N GLU A 111 -12.94 -0.99 9.71
CA GLU A 111 -13.13 -2.31 9.11
C GLU A 111 -14.61 -2.64 8.80
N ILE A 112 -15.37 -1.64 8.29
CA ILE A 112 -16.83 -1.73 8.04
C ILE A 112 -17.22 -2.78 6.98
N GLN A 113 -16.29 -3.19 6.12
CA GLN A 113 -16.57 -4.10 5.01
C GLN A 113 -17.08 -5.48 5.44
N ASP A 114 -16.93 -5.84 6.70
CA ASP A 114 -17.42 -7.13 7.22
C ASP A 114 -18.93 -7.12 7.57
N ILE A 115 -19.58 -5.96 7.49
CA ILE A 115 -20.99 -5.77 7.75
C ILE A 115 -21.79 -5.75 6.44
N GLU A 116 -22.66 -6.73 6.24
CA GLU A 116 -23.55 -6.74 5.07
C GLU A 116 -24.43 -5.49 5.03
N GLY A 117 -24.58 -4.88 3.84
CA GLY A 117 -25.46 -3.71 3.63
C GLY A 117 -24.95 -2.39 4.20
N TRP A 118 -23.73 -2.33 4.71
CA TRP A 118 -23.11 -1.11 5.21
C TRP A 118 -23.18 0.09 4.24
N PRO A 119 -23.09 -0.07 2.89
CA PRO A 119 -23.12 1.08 2.00
C PRO A 119 -24.46 1.82 2.03
N LEU A 120 -25.57 1.13 2.25
CA LEU A 120 -26.90 1.75 2.39
C LEU A 120 -26.98 2.58 3.68
N PHE A 121 -26.38 2.07 4.76
CA PHE A 121 -26.27 2.79 6.02
C PHE A 121 -25.46 4.08 5.86
N VAL A 122 -24.26 3.99 5.29
CA VAL A 122 -23.38 5.16 5.03
C VAL A 122 -24.08 6.17 4.13
N ASN A 123 -24.74 5.74 3.04
CA ASN A 123 -25.53 6.62 2.17
C ASN A 123 -26.61 7.39 2.92
N ARG A 124 -27.28 6.75 3.89
CA ARG A 124 -28.27 7.40 4.74
C ARG A 124 -27.62 8.50 5.60
N LEU A 125 -26.47 8.19 6.23
CA LEU A 125 -25.74 9.15 7.06
C LEU A 125 -25.25 10.36 6.26
N LEU A 126 -24.72 10.15 5.06
CA LEU A 126 -24.31 11.23 4.17
C LEU A 126 -25.48 12.14 3.76
N ARG A 127 -26.68 11.58 3.51
CA ARG A 127 -27.90 12.39 3.27
C ARG A 127 -28.29 13.22 4.49
N GLN A 128 -27.97 12.75 5.69
CA GLN A 128 -28.19 13.46 6.96
C GLN A 128 -27.07 14.46 7.25
N LYS A 129 -26.12 14.66 6.30
CA LYS A 129 -24.95 15.54 6.42
C LYS A 129 -23.99 15.15 7.53
N MET A 130 -23.93 13.88 7.90
CA MET A 130 -22.93 13.33 8.80
C MET A 130 -21.61 13.15 8.03
N HIS A 131 -20.49 13.62 8.59
CA HIS A 131 -19.17 13.35 8.05
C HIS A 131 -18.75 11.92 8.45
N VAL A 132 -18.39 11.11 7.47
CA VAL A 132 -18.10 9.68 7.70
C VAL A 132 -16.70 9.35 7.21
N ILE A 133 -15.93 8.71 8.08
CA ILE A 133 -14.62 8.14 7.75
C ILE A 133 -14.75 6.63 7.85
N LEU A 134 -14.20 5.93 6.86
CA LEU A 134 -14.23 4.47 6.76
C LEU A 134 -12.81 3.96 6.61
N THR A 135 -12.52 2.80 7.21
CA THR A 135 -11.32 2.05 6.85
C THR A 135 -11.67 0.66 6.35
N GLY A 136 -10.74 0.09 5.59
CA GLY A 136 -10.81 -1.31 5.20
C GLY A 136 -9.49 -1.85 4.67
N SER A 137 -9.25 -3.12 4.96
CA SER A 137 -8.04 -3.84 4.54
C SER A 137 -8.14 -4.45 3.13
N ASN A 138 -9.30 -4.35 2.46
CA ASN A 138 -9.52 -4.92 1.14
C ASN A 138 -10.11 -3.91 0.15
N ALA A 139 -9.35 -3.58 -0.90
CA ALA A 139 -9.73 -2.62 -1.92
C ALA A 139 -10.98 -3.02 -2.72
N LYS A 140 -11.24 -4.32 -2.95
CA LYS A 140 -12.37 -4.75 -3.77
C LYS A 140 -13.71 -4.51 -3.10
N LEU A 141 -13.84 -4.83 -1.82
CA LEU A 141 -15.11 -4.65 -1.12
C LEU A 141 -15.49 -3.19 -1.09
N LEU A 142 -14.52 -2.35 -0.76
CA LEU A 142 -14.77 -0.92 -0.78
C LEU A 142 -15.00 -0.42 -2.21
N SER A 143 -14.19 -0.82 -3.20
CA SER A 143 -14.35 -0.35 -4.58
C SER A 143 -15.60 -0.90 -5.27
N SER A 144 -15.99 -2.17 -5.11
CA SER A 144 -17.21 -2.72 -5.70
C SER A 144 -18.48 -2.18 -5.05
N ASP A 145 -18.49 -2.11 -3.72
CA ASP A 145 -19.61 -1.58 -2.96
C ASP A 145 -19.71 -0.06 -3.08
N LEU A 146 -18.56 0.64 -3.09
CA LEU A 146 -18.49 2.07 -3.37
C LEU A 146 -18.95 2.40 -4.78
N ALA A 147 -18.49 1.65 -5.79
CA ALA A 147 -18.89 1.86 -7.17
C ALA A 147 -20.40 1.61 -7.39
N THR A 148 -20.99 0.68 -6.67
CA THR A 148 -22.41 0.32 -6.81
C THR A 148 -23.33 1.23 -6.01
N HIS A 149 -22.96 1.57 -4.78
CA HIS A 149 -23.87 2.22 -3.83
C HIS A 149 -23.45 3.63 -3.41
N LEU A 150 -22.15 3.97 -3.48
CA LEU A 150 -21.59 5.26 -3.08
C LEU A 150 -20.98 6.03 -4.26
N THR A 151 -21.40 5.74 -5.51
CA THR A 151 -20.88 6.39 -6.72
C THR A 151 -20.89 7.91 -6.58
N GLY A 152 -19.71 8.54 -6.67
CA GLY A 152 -19.53 9.98 -6.53
C GLY A 152 -19.71 10.54 -5.11
N ARG A 153 -19.87 9.66 -4.09
CA ARG A 153 -20.07 10.05 -2.68
C ARG A 153 -18.96 9.56 -1.76
N SER A 154 -17.84 9.12 -2.30
CA SER A 154 -16.67 8.71 -1.55
C SER A 154 -15.40 9.25 -2.16
N SER A 155 -14.42 9.58 -1.32
CA SER A 155 -13.03 9.88 -1.66
C SER A 155 -12.14 8.80 -1.06
N GLU A 156 -11.23 8.24 -1.86
CA GLU A 156 -10.39 7.12 -1.47
C GLU A 156 -8.96 7.56 -1.23
N VAL A 157 -8.41 7.20 -0.07
CA VAL A 157 -7.02 7.42 0.31
C VAL A 157 -6.35 6.07 0.52
N SER A 158 -5.33 5.79 -0.29
CA SER A 158 -4.54 4.55 -0.17
C SER A 158 -3.37 4.78 0.78
N LEU A 159 -3.31 4.01 1.87
CA LEU A 159 -2.22 4.06 2.85
C LEU A 159 -1.30 2.86 2.71
N TYR A 160 -0.02 3.13 2.52
CA TYR A 160 1.06 2.14 2.44
C TYR A 160 1.81 2.02 3.79
N PRO A 161 2.62 0.97 4.01
CA PRO A 161 3.60 0.94 5.10
C PRO A 161 4.48 2.20 5.09
N PHE A 162 5.21 2.54 6.14
CA PHE A 162 6.01 3.78 6.20
C PHE A 162 6.89 3.98 4.96
N SER A 163 7.00 5.23 4.48
CA SER A 163 8.04 5.66 3.57
C SER A 163 9.40 5.68 4.29
N PHE A 164 10.48 5.90 3.54
CA PHE A 164 11.80 6.01 4.18
C PHE A 164 11.91 7.27 5.07
N GLY A 165 11.32 8.40 4.68
CA GLY A 165 11.29 9.60 5.51
C GLY A 165 10.45 9.43 6.77
N GLU A 166 9.27 8.80 6.68
CA GLU A 166 8.46 8.42 7.84
C GLU A 166 9.23 7.47 8.77
N TYR A 167 9.96 6.50 8.20
CA TYR A 167 10.85 5.62 8.95
C TYR A 167 11.95 6.40 9.66
N CYS A 168 12.62 7.34 8.98
CA CYS A 168 13.62 8.23 9.57
C CYS A 168 13.03 9.05 10.72
N THR A 169 11.84 9.60 10.54
CA THR A 169 11.12 10.36 11.59
C THR A 169 10.91 9.51 12.83
N MET A 170 10.43 8.28 12.69
CA MET A 170 10.20 7.36 13.81
C MET A 170 11.50 6.92 14.50
N LYS A 171 12.60 6.83 13.75
CA LYS A 171 13.94 6.49 14.26
C LYS A 171 14.73 7.70 14.74
N ALA A 172 14.17 8.91 14.66
CA ALA A 172 14.85 10.17 14.96
C ALA A 172 16.17 10.34 14.16
N VAL A 173 16.17 9.91 12.91
CA VAL A 173 17.30 10.08 11.97
C VAL A 173 17.19 11.45 11.32
N ASP A 174 18.26 12.23 11.40
CA ASP A 174 18.36 13.56 10.77
C ASP A 174 18.45 13.41 9.24
N THR A 175 17.45 13.91 8.52
CA THR A 175 17.34 13.83 7.06
C THR A 175 17.90 15.07 6.32
N HIS A 176 18.19 16.16 7.01
CA HIS A 176 18.53 17.44 6.39
C HIS A 176 20.00 17.83 6.51
N THR A 177 20.67 17.50 7.62
CA THR A 177 22.05 17.93 7.87
C THR A 177 23.03 17.16 7.00
N MET A 178 23.91 17.89 6.27
CA MET A 178 24.86 17.33 5.31
C MET A 178 26.27 17.19 5.92
N THR A 179 26.39 16.56 7.10
CA THR A 179 27.67 16.17 7.70
C THR A 179 27.94 14.68 7.49
N THR A 180 29.23 14.32 7.49
CA THR A 180 29.66 12.93 7.20
C THR A 180 29.01 11.91 8.11
N ASP A 181 28.87 12.20 9.39
CA ASP A 181 28.22 11.33 10.38
C ASP A 181 26.72 11.18 10.10
N LYS A 182 26.03 12.30 9.78
CA LYS A 182 24.57 12.26 9.49
C LYS A 182 24.27 11.52 8.18
N ILE A 183 25.11 11.70 7.16
CA ILE A 183 24.99 10.91 5.91
C ILE A 183 25.21 9.43 6.19
N ALA A 184 26.22 9.06 6.99
CA ALA A 184 26.47 7.68 7.36
C ALA A 184 25.29 7.06 8.16
N PHE A 185 24.70 7.80 9.10
CA PHE A 185 23.51 7.34 9.84
C PHE A 185 22.28 7.17 8.93
N ARG A 186 22.04 8.09 7.99
CA ARG A 186 20.95 7.94 7.01
C ARG A 186 21.12 6.70 6.14
N ARG A 187 22.37 6.46 5.68
CA ARG A 187 22.67 5.27 4.88
C ARG A 187 22.42 3.99 5.68
N ALA A 188 22.91 3.92 6.90
CA ALA A 188 22.66 2.77 7.78
C ALA A 188 21.17 2.58 8.09
N ALA A 189 20.42 3.67 8.24
CA ALA A 189 18.95 3.61 8.39
C ALA A 189 18.26 3.10 7.12
N PHE A 190 18.76 3.48 5.93
CA PHE A 190 18.25 2.97 4.67
C PHE A 190 18.53 1.48 4.48
N ASP A 191 19.71 1.01 4.85
CA ASP A 191 20.07 -0.41 4.81
C ASP A 191 19.13 -1.23 5.71
N ASP A 192 18.83 -0.73 6.94
CA ASP A 192 17.88 -1.37 7.85
C ASP A 192 16.45 -1.33 7.30
N TYR A 193 16.01 -0.21 6.72
CA TYR A 193 14.73 -0.07 6.05
C TYR A 193 14.59 -0.99 4.84
N ALA A 194 15.62 -1.07 3.99
CA ALA A 194 15.65 -1.95 2.82
C ALA A 194 15.63 -3.45 3.18
N LEU A 195 16.05 -3.78 4.39
CA LEU A 195 15.99 -5.15 4.92
C LEU A 195 14.66 -5.44 5.60
N ARG A 196 14.18 -4.53 6.48
CA ARG A 196 13.02 -4.76 7.35
C ARG A 196 11.70 -4.32 6.74
N GLY A 197 11.71 -3.33 5.85
CA GLY A 197 10.51 -2.70 5.28
C GLY A 197 9.90 -1.64 6.18
N GLY A 198 8.74 -1.15 5.75
CA GLY A 198 8.05 0.00 6.36
C GLY A 198 6.85 -0.33 7.23
N PHE A 199 6.55 -1.60 7.55
CA PHE A 199 5.43 -1.89 8.46
C PHE A 199 5.68 -1.31 9.85
N PRO A 200 4.78 -0.45 10.37
CA PRO A 200 4.99 0.27 11.64
C PRO A 200 5.35 -0.65 12.82
N GLU A 201 4.70 -1.79 12.95
CA GLU A 201 4.93 -2.72 14.05
C GLU A 201 6.31 -3.40 14.00
N LEU A 202 6.95 -3.49 12.82
CA LEU A 202 8.31 -4.05 12.70
C LEU A 202 9.37 -3.22 13.45
N MET A 203 9.08 -1.96 13.76
CA MET A 203 9.97 -1.14 14.59
C MET A 203 10.01 -1.59 16.05
N HIS A 204 9.00 -2.30 16.51
CA HIS A 204 8.80 -2.65 17.92
C HIS A 204 8.91 -4.15 18.21
N VAL A 205 8.73 -5.01 17.19
CA VAL A 205 8.81 -6.47 17.37
C VAL A 205 10.27 -6.96 17.32
N LYS A 206 10.60 -7.93 18.17
CA LYS A 206 11.93 -8.53 18.21
C LYS A 206 12.15 -9.52 17.04
N ASP A 207 11.14 -10.32 16.72
CA ASP A 207 11.17 -11.31 15.65
C ASP A 207 10.31 -10.83 14.46
N GLY A 208 10.94 -10.04 13.59
CA GLY A 208 10.29 -9.50 12.39
C GLY A 208 9.89 -10.58 11.40
N ARG A 209 10.69 -11.69 11.29
CA ARG A 209 10.38 -12.76 10.33
C ARG A 209 9.09 -13.48 10.70
N ARG A 210 8.96 -13.89 11.94
CA ARG A 210 7.75 -14.52 12.45
C ARG A 210 6.54 -13.57 12.30
N TYR A 211 6.70 -12.31 12.67
CA TYR A 211 5.62 -11.32 12.54
C TYR A 211 5.12 -11.20 11.09
N VAL A 212 6.02 -11.09 10.11
CA VAL A 212 5.63 -10.94 8.70
C VAL A 212 5.05 -12.24 8.14
N THR A 213 5.59 -13.41 8.54
CA THR A 213 5.01 -14.71 8.18
C THR A 213 3.57 -14.81 8.67
N ASP A 214 3.35 -14.57 9.96
CA ASP A 214 2.00 -14.58 10.56
C ASP A 214 1.06 -13.54 9.90
N LEU A 215 1.58 -12.36 9.53
CA LEU A 215 0.80 -11.33 8.83
C LEU A 215 0.36 -11.80 7.44
N VAL A 216 1.27 -12.34 6.64
CA VAL A 216 0.97 -12.85 5.28
C VAL A 216 -0.02 -14.00 5.37
N ASP A 217 0.20 -14.99 6.23
CA ASP A 217 -0.69 -16.14 6.43
C ASP A 217 -2.09 -15.70 6.83
N ASN A 218 -2.20 -14.74 7.76
CA ASN A 218 -3.50 -14.20 8.16
C ASN A 218 -4.22 -13.49 7.00
N ILE A 219 -3.50 -12.72 6.17
CA ILE A 219 -4.08 -12.07 4.99
C ILE A 219 -4.54 -13.13 3.98
N LEU A 220 -3.71 -14.13 3.68
CA LEU A 220 -4.07 -15.20 2.74
C LEU A 220 -5.31 -15.96 3.22
N ARG A 221 -5.34 -16.42 4.47
CA ARG A 221 -6.44 -17.26 4.99
C ARG A 221 -7.71 -16.48 5.27
N ARG A 222 -7.65 -15.35 6.00
CA ARG A 222 -8.85 -14.60 6.42
C ARG A 222 -9.35 -13.65 5.34
N ASP A 223 -8.44 -12.86 4.74
CA ASP A 223 -8.84 -11.78 3.85
C ASP A 223 -9.04 -12.26 2.40
N ILE A 224 -8.47 -13.42 2.03
CA ILE A 224 -8.61 -13.97 0.67
C ILE A 224 -9.33 -15.32 0.65
N GLU A 225 -8.79 -16.38 1.24
CA GLU A 225 -9.32 -17.75 1.07
C GLU A 225 -10.76 -17.89 1.60
N GLN A 226 -11.00 -17.44 2.83
CA GLN A 226 -12.34 -17.50 3.43
C GLN A 226 -13.33 -16.61 2.67
N ARG A 227 -12.91 -15.45 2.22
CA ARG A 227 -13.77 -14.45 1.55
C ARG A 227 -14.14 -14.84 0.13
N TYR A 228 -13.18 -15.36 -0.65
CA TYR A 228 -13.40 -15.74 -2.06
C TYR A 228 -13.67 -17.23 -2.24
N HIS A 229 -13.81 -17.98 -1.13
CA HIS A 229 -14.04 -19.43 -1.14
C HIS A 229 -13.07 -20.18 -2.03
N ILE A 230 -11.76 -19.94 -1.83
CA ILE A 230 -10.69 -20.55 -2.61
C ILE A 230 -10.72 -22.07 -2.43
N THR A 231 -10.83 -22.81 -3.54
CA THR A 231 -10.92 -24.27 -3.51
C THR A 231 -9.54 -24.95 -3.46
N TYR A 232 -8.54 -24.34 -4.10
CA TYR A 232 -7.15 -24.86 -4.21
C TYR A 232 -6.24 -24.04 -3.31
N THR A 233 -6.40 -24.19 -1.99
CA THR A 233 -5.70 -23.33 -1.01
C THR A 233 -4.18 -23.52 -1.04
N ALA A 234 -3.71 -24.77 -1.10
CA ALA A 234 -2.28 -25.05 -1.13
C ALA A 234 -1.57 -24.50 -2.38
N GLU A 235 -2.18 -24.64 -3.56
CA GLU A 235 -1.66 -24.10 -4.80
C GLU A 235 -1.75 -22.56 -4.82
N PHE A 236 -2.79 -21.99 -4.21
CA PHE A 236 -2.93 -20.55 -4.06
C PHE A 236 -1.87 -19.97 -3.13
N GLU A 237 -1.67 -20.57 -1.95
CA GLU A 237 -0.61 -20.16 -1.01
C GLU A 237 0.78 -20.26 -1.69
N ALA A 238 1.07 -21.37 -2.39
CA ALA A 238 2.32 -21.55 -3.13
C ALA A 238 2.53 -20.48 -4.21
N LEU A 239 1.48 -20.13 -4.97
CA LEU A 239 1.53 -19.04 -5.95
C LEU A 239 1.78 -17.69 -5.28
N ALA A 240 1.11 -17.39 -4.16
CA ALA A 240 1.27 -16.14 -3.42
C ALA A 240 2.71 -15.98 -2.90
N HIS A 241 3.24 -17.01 -2.24
CA HIS A 241 4.62 -17.03 -1.76
C HIS A 241 5.64 -16.91 -2.88
N HIS A 242 5.40 -17.60 -4.00
CA HIS A 242 6.27 -17.47 -5.19
C HIS A 242 6.30 -16.03 -5.69
N LEU A 243 5.15 -15.39 -5.91
CA LEU A 243 5.08 -14.02 -6.42
C LEU A 243 5.72 -13.00 -5.49
N LEU A 244 5.60 -13.19 -4.17
CA LEU A 244 6.30 -12.35 -3.19
C LEU A 244 7.83 -12.57 -3.24
N ASN A 245 8.30 -13.80 -3.48
CA ASN A 245 9.72 -14.13 -3.52
C ASN A 245 10.42 -13.64 -4.80
N VAL A 246 9.73 -13.69 -5.94
CA VAL A 246 10.30 -13.28 -7.24
C VAL A 246 9.92 -11.85 -7.64
N SER A 247 9.38 -11.07 -6.72
CA SER A 247 9.06 -9.66 -6.96
C SER A 247 10.35 -8.82 -7.13
N PRO A 248 10.41 -7.95 -8.14
CA PRO A 248 9.43 -7.67 -9.19
C PRO A 248 9.45 -8.70 -10.33
N THR A 249 8.29 -9.04 -10.88
CA THR A 249 8.21 -9.98 -11.99
C THR A 249 7.09 -9.67 -12.98
N VAL A 250 7.34 -9.92 -14.26
CA VAL A 250 6.29 -9.83 -15.30
C VAL A 250 5.40 -11.07 -15.24
N VAL A 251 4.10 -10.85 -15.09
CA VAL A 251 3.14 -11.94 -14.96
C VAL A 251 2.80 -12.56 -16.31
N VAL A 252 3.04 -13.87 -16.41
CA VAL A 252 2.56 -14.70 -17.53
C VAL A 252 1.64 -15.78 -16.94
N THR A 253 0.34 -15.50 -16.89
CA THR A 253 -0.65 -16.35 -16.20
C THR A 253 -0.68 -17.78 -16.71
N LYS A 254 -0.37 -18.01 -18.02
CA LYS A 254 -0.33 -19.34 -18.61
C LYS A 254 0.83 -20.19 -18.05
N ASP A 255 2.00 -19.58 -17.89
CA ASP A 255 3.20 -20.25 -17.36
C ASP A 255 3.02 -20.57 -15.87
N LEU A 256 2.49 -19.62 -15.11
CA LEU A 256 2.16 -19.82 -13.70
C LEU A 256 1.09 -20.91 -13.51
N ALA A 257 0.09 -20.98 -14.41
CA ALA A 257 -0.91 -22.04 -14.36
C ALA A 257 -0.26 -23.43 -14.53
N GLY A 258 0.70 -23.55 -15.45
CA GLY A 258 1.47 -24.80 -15.62
C GLY A 258 2.32 -25.14 -14.42
N THR A 259 3.05 -24.16 -13.88
CA THR A 259 3.95 -24.35 -12.74
C THR A 259 3.24 -24.80 -11.46
N PHE A 260 2.07 -24.19 -11.16
CA PHE A 260 1.31 -24.48 -9.95
C PHE A 260 0.11 -25.40 -10.18
N SER A 261 0.05 -26.10 -11.31
CA SER A 261 -0.96 -27.12 -11.64
C SER A 261 -2.41 -26.61 -11.62
N PHE A 262 -2.62 -25.32 -11.91
CA PHE A 262 -3.97 -24.78 -12.08
C PHE A 262 -4.58 -25.19 -13.42
N LYS A 263 -5.87 -25.49 -13.42
CA LYS A 263 -6.61 -25.90 -14.62
C LYS A 263 -6.75 -24.80 -15.67
N SER A 264 -6.61 -23.52 -15.28
CA SER A 264 -6.77 -22.40 -16.22
C SER A 264 -5.92 -21.19 -15.84
N ALA A 265 -5.43 -20.47 -16.86
CA ALA A 265 -4.78 -19.17 -16.70
C ALA A 265 -5.72 -18.10 -16.10
N HIS A 266 -7.04 -18.26 -16.29
CA HIS A 266 -8.04 -17.36 -15.71
C HIS A 266 -8.09 -17.47 -14.19
N THR A 267 -7.97 -18.68 -13.63
CA THR A 267 -7.88 -18.89 -12.17
C THR A 267 -6.67 -18.15 -11.59
N VAL A 268 -5.50 -18.27 -12.24
CA VAL A 268 -4.29 -17.55 -11.83
C VAL A 268 -4.49 -16.04 -11.88
N ALA A 269 -5.12 -15.53 -12.97
CA ALA A 269 -5.41 -14.10 -13.08
C ALA A 269 -6.30 -13.60 -11.94
N ASN A 270 -7.34 -14.37 -11.57
CA ASN A 270 -8.21 -14.03 -10.42
C ASN A 270 -7.43 -14.03 -9.11
N TYR A 271 -6.56 -15.04 -8.88
CA TYR A 271 -5.77 -15.12 -7.66
C TYR A 271 -4.78 -13.97 -7.51
N ILE A 272 -4.12 -13.59 -8.60
CA ILE A 272 -3.27 -12.39 -8.61
C ILE A 272 -4.09 -11.14 -8.31
N GLN A 273 -5.30 -11.04 -8.87
CA GLN A 273 -6.18 -9.92 -8.59
C GLN A 273 -6.61 -9.88 -7.11
N TYR A 274 -6.84 -11.04 -6.46
CA TYR A 274 -7.14 -11.09 -5.02
C TYR A 274 -5.95 -10.66 -4.16
N LEU A 275 -4.72 -11.08 -4.52
CA LEU A 275 -3.49 -10.62 -3.85
C LEU A 275 -3.30 -9.10 -3.97
N LYS A 276 -3.61 -8.53 -5.13
CA LYS A 276 -3.59 -7.07 -5.34
C LYS A 276 -4.67 -6.36 -4.53
N GLN A 277 -5.86 -6.93 -4.44
CA GLN A 277 -6.98 -6.39 -3.65
C GLN A 277 -6.71 -6.42 -2.14
N ALA A 278 -5.94 -7.41 -1.67
CA ALA A 278 -5.46 -7.48 -0.29
C ALA A 278 -4.19 -6.65 -0.05
N TYR A 279 -3.72 -5.89 -1.04
CA TYR A 279 -2.49 -5.09 -0.99
C TYR A 279 -1.22 -5.88 -0.66
N LEU A 280 -1.18 -7.18 -0.95
CA LEU A 280 0.08 -7.93 -0.91
C LEU A 280 0.93 -7.65 -2.14
N LEU A 281 0.29 -7.42 -3.28
CA LEU A 281 0.93 -7.08 -4.55
C LEU A 281 0.41 -5.76 -5.11
N VAL A 282 1.29 -5.08 -5.83
CA VAL A 282 0.98 -3.91 -6.65
C VAL A 282 1.34 -4.22 -8.10
N GLY A 283 0.50 -3.81 -9.05
CA GLY A 283 0.74 -4.03 -10.47
C GLY A 283 1.10 -2.76 -11.21
N VAL A 284 2.16 -2.81 -11.99
CA VAL A 284 2.59 -1.75 -12.90
C VAL A 284 2.34 -2.22 -14.33
N LYS A 285 1.56 -1.46 -15.10
CA LYS A 285 1.19 -1.80 -16.49
C LYS A 285 2.33 -1.46 -17.44
N LYS A 286 2.38 -2.18 -18.56
CA LYS A 286 3.35 -1.90 -19.62
C LYS A 286 3.01 -0.59 -20.34
N PHE A 287 4.00 0.29 -20.51
CA PHE A 287 3.88 1.47 -21.35
C PHE A 287 3.74 1.06 -22.82
N SER A 288 2.60 1.33 -23.43
CA SER A 288 2.32 0.98 -24.83
C SER A 288 1.19 1.85 -25.40
N ALA A 289 1.31 2.24 -26.66
CA ALA A 289 0.23 2.86 -27.41
C ALA A 289 -0.94 1.88 -27.67
N LYS A 290 -0.65 0.57 -27.68
CA LYS A 290 -1.66 -0.48 -27.91
C LYS A 290 -2.43 -0.76 -26.63
N SER A 291 -3.73 -0.43 -26.58
CA SER A 291 -4.59 -0.61 -25.39
C SER A 291 -4.64 -2.06 -24.91
N LYS A 292 -4.67 -3.05 -25.83
CA LYS A 292 -4.63 -4.47 -25.48
C LYS A 292 -3.36 -4.85 -24.71
N VAL A 293 -2.19 -4.33 -25.11
CA VAL A 293 -0.91 -4.60 -24.42
C VAL A 293 -0.93 -4.01 -23.02
N ARG A 294 -1.37 -2.75 -22.87
CA ARG A 294 -1.53 -2.10 -21.55
C ARG A 294 -2.49 -2.87 -20.63
N ALA A 295 -3.52 -3.47 -21.21
CA ALA A 295 -4.53 -4.20 -20.42
C ALA A 295 -4.07 -5.61 -19.98
N THR A 296 -3.11 -6.22 -20.69
CA THR A 296 -2.77 -7.64 -20.50
C THR A 296 -1.35 -7.90 -20.02
N GLN A 297 -0.45 -6.91 -20.07
CA GLN A 297 0.93 -7.06 -19.63
C GLN A 297 1.18 -6.20 -18.38
N GLU A 298 1.50 -6.85 -17.30
CA GLU A 298 1.71 -6.25 -15.99
C GLU A 298 2.93 -6.84 -15.31
N LYS A 299 3.74 -6.00 -14.68
CA LYS A 299 4.82 -6.38 -13.77
C LYS A 299 4.27 -6.22 -12.35
N VAL A 300 4.38 -7.24 -11.51
CA VAL A 300 3.87 -7.22 -10.14
C VAL A 300 5.02 -7.08 -9.16
N TYR A 301 4.75 -6.36 -8.08
CA TYR A 301 5.67 -6.03 -7.01
C TYR A 301 5.02 -6.37 -5.67
N ALA A 302 5.79 -6.82 -4.69
CA ALA A 302 5.33 -6.79 -3.31
C ALA A 302 5.08 -5.34 -2.88
N VAL A 303 4.04 -5.09 -2.09
CA VAL A 303 3.72 -3.72 -1.63
C VAL A 303 4.81 -3.14 -0.74
N ASP A 304 5.59 -4.00 -0.09
CA ASP A 304 6.69 -3.64 0.79
C ASP A 304 7.77 -4.72 0.79
N VAL A 305 9.04 -4.32 0.94
CA VAL A 305 10.18 -5.25 0.94
C VAL A 305 10.18 -6.22 2.12
N ALA A 306 9.50 -5.91 3.22
CA ALA A 306 9.32 -6.85 4.33
C ALA A 306 8.70 -8.17 3.83
N LEU A 307 7.74 -8.07 2.91
CA LEU A 307 7.06 -9.23 2.34
C LEU A 307 7.98 -10.10 1.47
N MET A 308 9.11 -9.56 1.02
CA MET A 308 10.14 -10.28 0.27
C MET A 308 11.19 -10.92 1.18
N ASN A 309 11.53 -10.27 2.30
CA ASN A 309 12.73 -10.56 3.08
C ASN A 309 12.45 -11.15 4.46
N GLN A 310 11.38 -10.72 5.10
CA GLN A 310 11.09 -10.98 6.51
C GLN A 310 10.12 -12.15 6.70
N ARG A 311 10.06 -13.11 5.77
CA ARG A 311 9.27 -14.33 5.90
C ARG A 311 10.17 -15.54 6.09
N GLU A 312 9.67 -16.59 6.74
CA GLU A 312 10.44 -17.83 6.97
C GLU A 312 10.81 -18.53 5.66
N ASP A 313 9.95 -18.45 4.64
CA ASP A 313 10.12 -19.00 3.30
C ASP A 313 10.72 -18.01 2.29
N ALA A 314 11.17 -16.83 2.74
CA ALA A 314 11.75 -15.83 1.85
C ALA A 314 13.03 -16.37 1.19
N TYR A 315 13.21 -15.99 -0.08
CA TYR A 315 14.41 -16.36 -0.84
C TYR A 315 15.68 -15.87 -0.15
N ALA A 316 16.58 -16.78 0.15
CA ALA A 316 17.82 -16.51 0.90
C ALA A 316 18.96 -15.94 0.02
N GLY A 317 18.76 -15.79 -1.28
CA GLY A 317 19.77 -15.26 -2.20
C GLY A 317 19.92 -13.74 -2.18
N GLU A 318 20.96 -13.26 -2.84
CA GLU A 318 21.17 -11.83 -3.04
C GLU A 318 20.16 -11.29 -4.06
N ASN A 319 19.09 -10.67 -3.59
CA ASN A 319 18.07 -10.03 -4.41
C ASN A 319 18.08 -8.50 -4.25
N LEU A 320 19.24 -7.92 -4.01
CA LEU A 320 19.42 -6.50 -3.71
C LEU A 320 18.83 -5.57 -4.78
N GLY A 321 19.00 -5.91 -6.05
CA GLY A 321 18.42 -5.17 -7.17
C GLY A 321 16.87 -5.17 -7.12
N TRP A 322 16.26 -6.32 -6.84
CA TRP A 322 14.81 -6.45 -6.73
C TRP A 322 14.24 -5.67 -5.56
N ARG A 323 14.94 -5.68 -4.42
CA ARG A 323 14.55 -4.87 -3.23
C ARG A 323 14.60 -3.39 -3.55
N LEU A 324 15.70 -2.95 -4.16
CA LEU A 324 15.88 -1.54 -4.51
C LEU A 324 14.81 -1.07 -5.50
N GLU A 325 14.50 -1.86 -6.53
CA GLU A 325 13.44 -1.57 -7.49
C GLU A 325 12.05 -1.52 -6.81
N THR A 326 11.79 -2.43 -5.86
CA THR A 326 10.54 -2.44 -5.08
C THR A 326 10.42 -1.21 -4.18
N LEU A 327 11.51 -0.77 -3.53
CA LEU A 327 11.54 0.46 -2.73
C LEU A 327 11.28 1.70 -3.58
N VAL A 328 11.90 1.78 -4.76
CA VAL A 328 11.66 2.87 -5.72
C VAL A 328 10.19 2.91 -6.14
N LEU A 329 9.60 1.76 -6.48
CA LEU A 329 8.17 1.72 -6.79
C LEU A 329 7.30 2.15 -5.62
N SER A 330 7.61 1.68 -4.40
CA SER A 330 6.87 2.05 -3.18
C SER A 330 6.84 3.56 -2.96
N HIS A 331 7.94 4.26 -3.22
CA HIS A 331 8.03 5.72 -3.18
C HIS A 331 7.24 6.35 -4.35
N LEU A 332 7.46 5.89 -5.59
CA LEU A 332 6.79 6.41 -6.79
C LEU A 332 5.27 6.31 -6.72
N ILE A 333 4.72 5.23 -6.17
CA ILE A 333 3.27 5.07 -6.06
C ILE A 333 2.66 6.14 -5.17
N ARG A 334 3.30 6.48 -4.04
CA ARG A 334 2.84 7.55 -3.15
C ARG A 334 2.88 8.89 -3.87
N LYS A 335 4.03 9.24 -4.45
CA LYS A 335 4.20 10.47 -5.22
C LYS A 335 3.17 10.57 -6.34
N CYS A 336 3.01 9.53 -7.15
CA CYS A 336 2.04 9.51 -8.24
C CYS A 336 0.59 9.66 -7.76
N LYS A 337 0.24 9.07 -6.61
CA LYS A 337 -1.09 9.23 -6.02
C LYS A 337 -1.35 10.65 -5.56
N MET A 338 -0.37 11.32 -4.95
CA MET A 338 -0.49 12.70 -4.50
C MET A 338 -0.57 13.69 -5.67
N GLU A 339 0.22 13.45 -6.72
CA GLU A 339 0.31 14.33 -7.90
C GLU A 339 -0.75 14.04 -8.98
N GLY A 340 -1.52 12.95 -8.86
CA GLY A 340 -2.44 12.50 -9.91
C GLY A 340 -1.72 11.98 -11.15
N TRP A 341 -0.52 11.38 -10.98
CA TRP A 341 0.29 10.81 -12.04
C TRP A 341 0.12 9.29 -12.12
N ASP A 342 0.61 8.72 -13.23
CA ASP A 342 0.63 7.29 -13.48
C ASP A 342 2.05 6.77 -13.65
N VAL A 343 2.31 5.53 -13.21
CA VAL A 343 3.58 4.83 -13.42
C VAL A 343 3.37 3.60 -14.29
N TYR A 344 4.29 3.41 -15.26
CA TYR A 344 4.35 2.29 -16.18
C TYR A 344 5.77 1.72 -16.21
N TYR A 345 5.95 0.49 -16.74
CA TYR A 345 7.26 -0.02 -17.15
C TYR A 345 7.35 -0.10 -18.68
N LEU A 346 8.54 0.05 -19.23
CA LEU A 346 8.79 -0.13 -20.65
C LEU A 346 9.66 -1.37 -20.86
N SER A 347 9.22 -2.28 -21.71
CA SER A 347 10.02 -3.44 -22.11
C SER A 347 9.83 -3.69 -23.61
N GLU A 348 10.94 -3.67 -24.35
CA GLU A 348 11.00 -3.94 -25.78
C GLU A 348 12.09 -4.99 -26.06
N ARG A 349 12.22 -5.41 -27.32
CA ARG A 349 13.18 -6.46 -27.72
C ARG A 349 14.64 -6.16 -27.33
N TYR A 350 15.01 -4.87 -27.26
CA TYR A 350 16.40 -4.44 -27.12
C TYR A 350 16.69 -3.73 -25.80
N GLY A 351 15.75 -3.69 -24.88
CA GLY A 351 15.94 -3.05 -23.60
C GLY A 351 14.66 -2.89 -22.79
N GLU A 352 14.87 -2.52 -21.56
CA GLU A 352 13.83 -2.31 -20.55
C GLU A 352 14.13 -1.01 -19.80
N CYS A 353 13.08 -0.27 -19.42
CA CYS A 353 13.15 0.82 -18.47
C CYS A 353 12.15 0.51 -17.36
N ASP A 354 12.62 0.52 -16.11
CA ASP A 354 11.85 0.04 -14.98
C ASP A 354 10.63 0.90 -14.74
N PHE A 355 10.75 2.24 -14.85
CA PHE A 355 9.62 3.12 -14.64
C PHE A 355 9.57 4.26 -15.67
N VAL A 356 8.36 4.48 -16.18
CA VAL A 356 7.97 5.59 -17.04
C VAL A 356 6.85 6.32 -16.34
N VAL A 357 7.13 7.52 -15.82
CA VAL A 357 6.17 8.33 -15.07
C VAL A 357 5.45 9.27 -16.00
N CYS A 358 4.12 9.32 -15.91
CA CYS A 358 3.25 10.08 -16.80
C CYS A 358 2.36 11.04 -16.00
N CYS A 359 2.28 12.29 -16.46
CA CYS A 359 1.26 13.25 -16.07
C CYS A 359 0.24 13.34 -17.23
N GLY A 360 -0.90 12.67 -17.08
CA GLY A 360 -1.86 12.49 -18.16
C GLY A 360 -1.24 11.80 -19.39
N ASN A 361 -1.18 12.51 -20.53
CA ASN A 361 -0.64 11.97 -21.77
C ASN A 361 0.87 12.25 -21.98
N ARG A 362 1.51 12.99 -21.06
CA ARG A 362 2.91 13.37 -21.16
C ARG A 362 3.76 12.49 -20.26
N VAL A 363 4.84 11.93 -20.80
CA VAL A 363 5.90 11.33 -19.98
C VAL A 363 6.73 12.44 -19.35
N VAL A 364 6.82 12.46 -18.03
CA VAL A 364 7.54 13.47 -17.27
C VAL A 364 8.90 13.00 -16.80
N GLN A 365 9.09 11.70 -16.57
CA GLN A 365 10.36 11.14 -16.13
C GLN A 365 10.50 9.67 -16.57
N CYS A 366 11.74 9.26 -16.91
CA CYS A 366 12.12 7.86 -17.11
C CYS A 366 13.14 7.47 -16.04
N ILE A 367 12.89 6.37 -15.32
CA ILE A 367 13.72 5.94 -14.19
C ILE A 367 14.17 4.50 -14.42
N GLN A 368 15.46 4.26 -14.27
CA GLN A 368 16.08 2.95 -14.23
C GLN A 368 16.63 2.69 -12.84
N VAL A 369 16.62 1.46 -12.37
CA VAL A 369 17.11 1.08 -11.05
C VAL A 369 18.16 -0.02 -11.17
N SER A 370 19.31 0.19 -10.56
CA SER A 370 20.37 -0.83 -10.51
C SER A 370 21.11 -0.73 -9.19
N TYR A 371 21.24 -1.83 -8.47
CA TYR A 371 21.96 -1.83 -7.19
C TYR A 371 23.39 -1.33 -7.36
N ASP A 372 24.14 -1.90 -8.33
CA ASP A 372 25.52 -1.53 -8.63
C ASP A 372 25.76 -1.40 -10.14
N ILE A 373 26.39 -0.30 -10.53
CA ILE A 373 26.76 0.01 -11.93
C ILE A 373 28.26 0.08 -12.14
N SER A 374 29.07 -0.40 -11.21
CA SER A 374 30.54 -0.44 -11.33
C SER A 374 31.01 -1.29 -12.51
N ALA A 375 30.28 -2.39 -12.80
CA ALA A 375 30.58 -3.24 -13.93
C ALA A 375 30.13 -2.59 -15.26
N TYR A 376 31.05 -2.43 -16.21
CA TYR A 376 30.80 -1.80 -17.52
C TYR A 376 29.58 -2.39 -18.27
N LYS A 377 29.41 -3.72 -18.24
CA LYS A 377 28.29 -4.38 -18.92
C LYS A 377 26.94 -3.99 -18.29
N THR A 378 26.87 -3.95 -16.96
CA THR A 378 25.66 -3.53 -16.23
C THR A 378 25.37 -2.06 -16.53
N ARG A 379 26.33 -1.17 -16.30
CA ARG A 379 26.18 0.27 -16.59
C ARG A 379 25.66 0.52 -18.02
N LYS A 380 26.28 -0.12 -19.02
CA LYS A 380 25.88 0.01 -20.42
C LYS A 380 24.44 -0.47 -20.67
N ARG A 381 24.02 -1.56 -20.02
CA ARG A 381 22.66 -2.10 -20.13
C ARG A 381 21.64 -1.09 -19.59
N GLU A 382 21.86 -0.56 -18.38
CA GLU A 382 20.94 0.36 -17.73
C GLU A 382 20.82 1.69 -18.50
N LEU A 383 21.96 2.25 -18.93
CA LEU A 383 21.95 3.45 -19.76
C LEU A 383 21.23 3.24 -21.09
N ASN A 384 21.41 2.09 -21.74
CA ASN A 384 20.67 1.77 -22.98
C ASN A 384 19.15 1.66 -22.72
N GLY A 385 18.72 1.16 -21.58
CA GLY A 385 17.31 1.12 -21.19
C GLY A 385 16.71 2.53 -21.10
N LEU A 386 17.38 3.45 -20.39
CA LEU A 386 16.98 4.87 -20.32
C LEU A 386 16.96 5.54 -21.69
N MET A 387 18.01 5.34 -22.51
CA MET A 387 18.06 5.92 -23.85
C MET A 387 16.98 5.37 -24.78
N LEU A 388 16.61 4.10 -24.62
CA LEU A 388 15.46 3.51 -25.33
C LEU A 388 14.16 4.19 -24.91
N ALA A 389 13.95 4.37 -23.61
CA ALA A 389 12.78 5.05 -23.06
C ALA A 389 12.72 6.50 -23.54
N ALA A 390 13.82 7.24 -23.46
CA ALA A 390 13.93 8.61 -23.94
C ALA A 390 13.57 8.75 -25.42
N LYS A 391 14.11 7.86 -26.26
CA LYS A 391 13.79 7.82 -27.71
C LYS A 391 12.30 7.49 -27.96
N ARG A 392 11.72 6.61 -27.16
CA ARG A 392 10.34 6.13 -27.33
C ARG A 392 9.30 7.15 -26.87
N THR A 393 9.61 7.90 -25.83
CA THR A 393 8.69 8.82 -25.15
C THR A 393 8.93 10.28 -25.46
N GLY A 394 10.13 10.65 -25.91
CA GLY A 394 10.55 12.04 -26.06
C GLY A 394 10.90 12.70 -24.71
N CYS A 395 11.01 11.94 -23.63
CA CYS A 395 11.35 12.45 -22.30
C CYS A 395 12.85 12.71 -22.19
N ASP A 396 13.23 13.87 -21.63
CA ASP A 396 14.62 14.27 -21.38
C ASP A 396 15.00 14.20 -19.90
N ASP A 397 14.06 14.03 -18.98
CA ASP A 397 14.35 13.82 -17.55
C ASP A 397 14.63 12.32 -17.33
N LEU A 398 15.91 11.98 -17.32
CA LEU A 398 16.44 10.62 -17.23
C LEU A 398 17.16 10.43 -15.89
N LEU A 399 16.70 9.45 -15.12
CA LEU A 399 17.21 9.17 -13.79
C LEU A 399 17.64 7.70 -13.67
N LEU A 400 18.88 7.47 -13.25
CA LEU A 400 19.39 6.16 -12.88
C LEU A 400 19.57 6.13 -11.35
N LEU A 401 18.77 5.32 -10.69
CA LEU A 401 18.82 5.14 -9.24
C LEU A 401 19.70 3.97 -8.87
N THR A 402 20.59 4.18 -7.91
CA THR A 402 21.57 3.17 -7.47
C THR A 402 21.65 3.12 -5.94
N ASP A 403 22.42 2.17 -5.41
CA ASP A 403 22.70 2.11 -3.98
C ASP A 403 23.54 3.32 -3.51
N HIS A 404 24.60 3.69 -4.24
CA HIS A 404 25.58 4.68 -3.73
C HIS A 404 26.21 5.62 -4.78
N HIS A 405 25.95 5.42 -6.08
CA HIS A 405 26.56 6.27 -7.11
C HIS A 405 25.84 7.62 -7.21
N TYR A 406 26.63 8.69 -7.30
CA TYR A 406 26.16 10.07 -7.46
C TYR A 406 26.98 10.77 -8.53
N GLU A 407 26.41 10.97 -9.71
CA GLU A 407 27.03 11.71 -10.81
C GLU A 407 25.97 12.21 -11.82
N ASP A 408 26.34 13.19 -12.62
CA ASP A 408 25.61 13.56 -13.83
C ASP A 408 26.49 13.22 -15.04
N MET A 409 25.91 12.61 -16.05
CA MET A 409 26.65 12.25 -17.26
C MET A 409 25.86 12.58 -18.52
N ASP A 410 26.58 12.91 -19.58
CA ASP A 410 26.01 13.10 -20.91
C ASP A 410 26.18 11.83 -21.73
N ASP A 411 25.08 11.30 -22.26
CA ASP A 411 25.09 10.23 -23.26
C ASP A 411 24.24 10.62 -24.46
N ARG A 412 24.85 10.61 -25.66
CA ARG A 412 24.17 10.91 -26.92
C ARG A 412 23.36 12.20 -26.92
N GLY A 413 23.90 13.25 -26.27
CA GLY A 413 23.30 14.58 -26.20
C GLY A 413 22.14 14.71 -25.20
N ARG A 414 22.03 13.80 -24.23
CA ARG A 414 21.08 13.85 -23.12
C ARG A 414 21.82 13.70 -21.80
N THR A 415 21.41 14.49 -20.82
CA THR A 415 21.94 14.38 -19.46
C THR A 415 21.18 13.32 -18.69
N ILE A 416 21.90 12.37 -18.12
CA ILE A 416 21.38 11.34 -17.22
C ILE A 416 21.86 11.66 -15.81
N LYS A 417 20.93 11.83 -14.89
CA LYS A 417 21.22 11.99 -13.46
C LYS A 417 21.35 10.61 -12.82
N ILE A 418 22.44 10.39 -12.08
CA ILE A 418 22.63 9.16 -11.29
C ILE A 418 22.61 9.54 -9.82
N ARG A 419 21.68 8.92 -9.05
CA ARG A 419 21.44 9.27 -7.63
C ARG A 419 21.33 8.02 -6.77
N PRO A 420 21.80 8.09 -5.50
CA PRO A 420 21.47 7.06 -4.52
C PRO A 420 19.99 7.07 -4.19
N VAL A 421 19.37 5.88 -4.08
CA VAL A 421 17.94 5.77 -3.77
C VAL A 421 17.61 6.45 -2.44
N TYR A 422 18.46 6.29 -1.41
CA TYR A 422 18.20 6.86 -0.09
C TYR A 422 18.16 8.40 -0.08
N GLU A 423 18.93 9.08 -0.94
CA GLU A 423 18.86 10.52 -1.09
C GLU A 423 17.62 10.93 -1.87
N TRP A 424 17.40 10.27 -3.01
CA TRP A 424 16.27 10.56 -3.88
C TRP A 424 14.91 10.40 -3.17
N THR A 425 14.74 9.38 -2.30
CA THR A 425 13.50 9.19 -1.55
C THR A 425 13.25 10.27 -0.49
N LEU A 426 14.27 11.03 -0.09
CA LEU A 426 14.16 12.13 0.88
C LEU A 426 14.04 13.51 0.21
N GLU A 427 14.30 13.63 -1.11
CA GLU A 427 14.22 14.91 -1.82
C GLU A 427 12.78 15.47 -1.90
N ASP A 428 11.78 14.59 -1.83
CA ASP A 428 10.36 14.91 -1.98
C ASP A 428 9.59 14.87 -0.64
N GLU A 429 10.25 14.61 0.49
CA GLU A 429 9.70 14.55 1.85
C GLU A 429 10.27 15.71 2.73
#